data_d92d525e628cf44a7c1c3fdd6407b9f5
#
_entry.id   d92d525e628cf44a7c1c3fdd6407b9f5
#
_cell.length_a   1.000
_cell.length_b   1.000
_cell.length_c   1.000
_cell.angle_alpha   90.00
_cell.angle_beta   90.00
_cell.angle_gamma   90.00
#
_symmetry.space_group_name_H-M   'P 1'
#
loop_
_entity.id
_entity.type
_entity.pdbx_description
1 polymer ?
#
loop_
_entity_poly.entity_id
_entity_poly.type
_entity_poly.pdbx_seq_one_letter_code
_entity_poly.pdbx_strand_id
1 'polypeptide(L)'
;MKILVTGGAGFIGSNFVYHLLNKYKDYKVICVDCLTYAGNMSTLAEAMKNPSFTFYKTNICDRVEIYKIFENEKPDIVVNFAAESHVDRSIENPEVFLQTNILGTQVLMDACRKYGITRYHQVSTDEVYGDLPLDRPDLFFTEDTPIHTSSPYSSSKAGADLLVLAYHRTFGLPVTISRCSNNYGPYHFPEKLIPLMIANALNDKPLPVYGKGENVRDWLYVEDHCKAIDLIIHKGRVGEVYNVGGHNEMANIDIVKLICKKLGKPESLITYVADRKGHDMRYAIDPTKIHTELGWLPETKFADGIDKTIEWYLDNREWWETIISGEYKNYYEKMYGNR
;
A
#
# COMPACT_ATOMS: atom_id res chain seq x y z
N MET A 1 19.94 -13.50 -7.16
CA MET A 1 19.68 -12.37 -6.24
C MET A 1 18.64 -12.78 -5.20
N LYS A 2 18.78 -12.33 -3.95
CA LYS A 2 17.82 -12.59 -2.86
C LYS A 2 17.14 -11.29 -2.45
N ILE A 3 15.82 -11.24 -2.53
CA ILE A 3 15.04 -10.06 -2.15
C ILE A 3 14.18 -10.41 -0.95
N LEU A 4 14.36 -9.67 0.15
CA LEU A 4 13.51 -9.75 1.32
C LEU A 4 12.37 -8.74 1.20
N VAL A 5 11.13 -9.24 1.23
CA VAL A 5 9.90 -8.46 1.15
C VAL A 5 9.18 -8.55 2.48
N THR A 6 9.03 -7.46 3.19
CA THR A 6 8.21 -7.40 4.41
C THR A 6 6.79 -6.99 4.08
N GLY A 7 5.80 -7.44 4.85
CA GLY A 7 4.39 -7.17 4.53
C GLY A 7 3.89 -7.87 3.26
N GLY A 8 4.55 -8.98 2.88
CA GLY A 8 4.26 -9.67 1.63
C GLY A 8 2.96 -10.49 1.62
N ALA A 9 2.30 -10.69 2.76
CA ALA A 9 0.96 -11.30 2.83
C ALA A 9 -0.17 -10.26 2.73
N GLY A 10 0.18 -8.97 2.69
CA GLY A 10 -0.74 -7.85 2.47
C GLY A 10 -0.96 -7.56 0.98
N PHE A 11 -1.77 -6.55 0.68
CA PHE A 11 -2.21 -6.20 -0.68
C PHE A 11 -1.06 -5.93 -1.67
N ILE A 12 -0.33 -4.83 -1.48
CA ILE A 12 0.71 -4.43 -2.45
C ILE A 12 1.89 -5.40 -2.38
N GLY A 13 2.28 -5.82 -1.16
CA GLY A 13 3.41 -6.73 -0.96
C GLY A 13 3.21 -8.08 -1.65
N SER A 14 2.02 -8.68 -1.63
CA SER A 14 1.75 -9.95 -2.32
C SER A 14 1.81 -9.82 -3.84
N ASN A 15 1.24 -8.74 -4.39
CA ASN A 15 1.37 -8.44 -5.82
C ASN A 15 2.84 -8.28 -6.23
N PHE A 16 3.66 -7.66 -5.37
CA PHE A 16 5.09 -7.52 -5.63
C PHE A 16 5.83 -8.86 -5.52
N VAL A 17 5.48 -9.72 -4.55
CA VAL A 17 5.99 -11.11 -4.48
C VAL A 17 5.71 -11.86 -5.78
N TYR A 18 4.46 -11.83 -6.26
CA TYR A 18 4.10 -12.47 -7.53
C TYR A 18 4.81 -11.85 -8.73
N HIS A 19 4.93 -10.53 -8.77
CA HIS A 19 5.69 -9.83 -9.81
C HIS A 19 7.13 -10.35 -9.89
N LEU A 20 7.84 -10.44 -8.77
CA LEU A 20 9.21 -10.92 -8.72
C LEU A 20 9.33 -12.39 -9.16
N LEU A 21 8.48 -13.28 -8.60
CA LEU A 21 8.51 -14.72 -8.92
C LEU A 21 8.17 -15.01 -10.39
N ASN A 22 7.30 -14.21 -10.99
CA ASN A 22 6.93 -14.36 -12.40
C ASN A 22 8.02 -13.82 -13.34
N LYS A 23 8.62 -12.70 -13.00
CA LYS A 23 9.59 -11.99 -13.85
C LYS A 23 11.00 -12.59 -13.79
N TYR A 24 11.46 -12.99 -12.60
CA TYR A 24 12.85 -13.38 -12.35
C TYR A 24 12.95 -14.84 -11.93
N LYS A 25 13.43 -15.72 -12.82
CA LYS A 25 13.51 -17.16 -12.55
C LYS A 25 14.68 -17.55 -11.63
N ASP A 26 15.69 -16.71 -11.54
CA ASP A 26 16.92 -16.90 -10.75
C ASP A 26 16.90 -16.13 -9.41
N TYR A 27 15.84 -15.38 -9.11
CA TYR A 27 15.71 -14.69 -7.84
C TYR A 27 15.10 -15.60 -6.76
N LYS A 28 15.50 -15.37 -5.52
CA LYS A 28 14.84 -15.91 -4.32
C LYS A 28 14.10 -14.79 -3.61
N VAL A 29 12.85 -15.02 -3.29
CA VAL A 29 12.00 -14.09 -2.57
C VAL A 29 11.81 -14.59 -1.14
N ILE A 30 12.27 -13.81 -0.17
CA ILE A 30 12.09 -14.07 1.26
C ILE A 30 10.98 -13.14 1.75
N CYS A 31 9.85 -13.70 2.13
CA CYS A 31 8.71 -12.94 2.62
C CYS A 31 8.67 -12.96 4.15
N VAL A 32 8.56 -11.80 4.77
CA VAL A 32 8.39 -11.63 6.21
C VAL A 32 7.07 -10.91 6.47
N ASP A 33 6.17 -11.53 7.21
CA ASP A 33 4.87 -10.95 7.59
C ASP A 33 4.45 -11.47 8.97
N CYS A 34 3.86 -10.62 9.79
CA CYS A 34 3.37 -11.04 11.10
C CYS A 34 1.92 -11.55 11.07
N LEU A 35 1.25 -11.46 9.90
CA LEU A 35 -0.14 -11.88 9.68
C LEU A 35 -1.10 -11.18 10.66
N THR A 36 -1.07 -9.85 10.68
CA THR A 36 -2.11 -9.05 11.33
C THR A 36 -3.40 -9.12 10.52
N TYR A 37 -4.40 -8.33 10.86
CA TYR A 37 -5.72 -8.36 10.22
C TYR A 37 -5.73 -8.29 8.68
N ALA A 38 -4.77 -7.60 8.08
CA ALA A 38 -4.68 -7.40 6.63
C ALA A 38 -3.71 -8.38 5.93
N GLY A 39 -2.94 -9.15 6.68
CA GLY A 39 -2.02 -10.16 6.17
C GLY A 39 -2.67 -11.56 6.17
N ASN A 40 -2.83 -12.17 4.99
CA ASN A 40 -3.52 -13.46 4.85
C ASN A 40 -2.66 -14.48 4.12
N MET A 41 -2.51 -15.68 4.71
CA MET A 41 -1.77 -16.79 4.06
C MET A 41 -2.43 -17.25 2.75
N SER A 42 -3.76 -17.16 2.64
CA SER A 42 -4.47 -17.48 1.40
C SER A 42 -4.01 -16.62 0.23
N THR A 43 -3.60 -15.38 0.48
CA THR A 43 -3.03 -14.47 -0.52
C THR A 43 -1.71 -14.99 -1.10
N LEU A 44 -0.94 -15.76 -0.33
CA LEU A 44 0.36 -16.33 -0.74
C LEU A 44 0.28 -17.80 -1.17
N ALA A 45 -0.91 -18.38 -1.30
CA ALA A 45 -1.08 -19.81 -1.54
C ALA A 45 -0.30 -20.33 -2.75
N GLU A 46 -0.31 -19.59 -3.86
CA GLU A 46 0.45 -19.96 -5.06
C GLU A 46 1.96 -19.70 -4.90
N ALA A 47 2.34 -18.62 -4.21
CA ALA A 47 3.76 -18.35 -3.93
C ALA A 47 4.40 -19.46 -3.07
N MET A 48 3.66 -20.00 -2.10
CA MET A 48 4.12 -21.11 -1.24
C MET A 48 4.49 -22.39 -2.01
N LYS A 49 3.97 -22.58 -3.21
CA LYS A 49 4.31 -23.72 -4.08
C LYS A 49 5.61 -23.50 -4.87
N ASN A 50 6.13 -22.28 -4.89
CA ASN A 50 7.32 -21.92 -5.66
C ASN A 50 8.60 -22.22 -4.86
N PRO A 51 9.55 -23.02 -5.37
CA PRO A 51 10.79 -23.35 -4.66
C PRO A 51 11.73 -22.15 -4.44
N SER A 52 11.50 -21.05 -5.13
CA SER A 52 12.23 -19.79 -4.95
C SER A 52 11.61 -18.86 -3.91
N PHE A 53 10.55 -19.29 -3.23
CA PHE A 53 9.84 -18.51 -2.21
C PHE A 53 10.05 -19.11 -0.82
N THR A 54 10.32 -18.27 0.16
CA THR A 54 10.41 -18.64 1.58
C THR A 54 9.59 -17.66 2.42
N PHE A 55 8.80 -18.18 3.37
CA PHE A 55 7.96 -17.38 4.24
C PHE A 55 8.40 -17.48 5.71
N TYR A 56 8.49 -16.33 6.38
CA TYR A 56 8.74 -16.21 7.82
C TYR A 56 7.58 -15.43 8.47
N LYS A 57 6.90 -16.07 9.43
CA LYS A 57 5.91 -15.38 10.26
C LYS A 57 6.63 -14.64 11.37
N THR A 58 6.92 -13.37 11.17
CA THR A 58 7.72 -12.56 12.10
C THR A 58 7.27 -11.09 12.05
N ASN A 59 7.21 -10.45 13.23
CA ASN A 59 6.99 -9.01 13.32
C ASN A 59 8.31 -8.29 13.04
N ILE A 60 8.28 -7.24 12.20
CA ILE A 60 9.47 -6.45 11.87
C ILE A 60 10.07 -5.73 13.09
N CYS A 61 9.30 -5.56 14.17
CA CYS A 61 9.79 -5.01 15.44
C CYS A 61 10.59 -6.04 16.26
N ASP A 62 10.51 -7.34 15.93
CA ASP A 62 11.29 -8.37 16.62
C ASP A 62 12.73 -8.41 16.09
N ARG A 63 13.58 -7.61 16.73
CA ARG A 63 14.99 -7.48 16.37
C ARG A 63 15.72 -8.82 16.34
N VAL A 64 15.41 -9.72 17.27
CA VAL A 64 16.12 -11.01 17.39
C VAL A 64 15.80 -11.90 16.20
N GLU A 65 14.52 -12.04 15.87
CA GLU A 65 14.09 -12.87 14.75
C GLU A 65 14.47 -12.25 13.40
N ILE A 66 14.36 -10.93 13.24
CA ILE A 66 14.81 -10.23 12.01
C ILE A 66 16.31 -10.47 11.79
N TYR A 67 17.15 -10.34 12.83
CA TYR A 67 18.58 -10.57 12.69
C TYR A 67 18.91 -12.03 12.32
N LYS A 68 18.20 -13.02 12.91
CA LYS A 68 18.36 -14.44 12.51
C LYS A 68 17.99 -14.67 11.05
N ILE A 69 16.90 -14.05 10.56
CA ILE A 69 16.50 -14.15 9.15
C ILE A 69 17.59 -13.58 8.24
N PHE A 70 18.13 -12.39 8.57
CA PHE A 70 19.22 -11.79 7.77
C PHE A 70 20.50 -12.64 7.79
N GLU A 71 20.84 -13.22 8.94
CA GLU A 71 22.02 -14.08 9.07
C GLU A 71 21.89 -15.36 8.22
N ASN A 72 20.73 -15.99 8.25
CA ASN A 72 20.46 -17.23 7.53
C ASN A 72 20.27 -17.00 6.03
N GLU A 73 19.47 -16.02 5.64
CA GLU A 73 19.08 -15.79 4.27
C GLU A 73 20.07 -14.90 3.50
N LYS A 74 20.72 -13.95 4.16
CA LYS A 74 21.66 -12.99 3.55
C LYS A 74 21.03 -12.30 2.33
N PRO A 75 19.94 -11.52 2.54
CA PRO A 75 19.29 -10.82 1.43
C PRO A 75 20.23 -9.78 0.80
N ASP A 76 20.13 -9.63 -0.52
CA ASP A 76 20.83 -8.57 -1.26
C ASP A 76 20.05 -7.26 -1.18
N ILE A 77 18.71 -7.32 -1.31
CA ILE A 77 17.79 -6.19 -1.32
C ILE A 77 16.69 -6.41 -0.29
N VAL A 78 16.28 -5.34 0.36
CA VAL A 78 15.14 -5.32 1.28
C VAL A 78 14.08 -4.32 0.76
N VAL A 79 12.83 -4.77 0.62
CA VAL A 79 11.69 -3.93 0.25
C VAL A 79 10.68 -3.96 1.38
N ASN A 80 10.46 -2.82 2.02
CA ASN A 80 9.60 -2.71 3.19
C ASN A 80 8.19 -2.24 2.81
N PHE A 81 7.24 -3.19 2.74
CA PHE A 81 5.81 -2.91 2.65
C PHE A 81 5.11 -3.01 4.01
N ALA A 82 5.74 -3.65 5.01
CA ALA A 82 5.11 -3.85 6.31
C ALA A 82 4.78 -2.50 6.96
N ALA A 83 3.49 -2.29 7.19
CA ALA A 83 2.97 -1.08 7.82
C ALA A 83 1.56 -1.32 8.36
N GLU A 84 1.22 -0.63 9.43
CA GLU A 84 -0.16 -0.30 9.73
C GLU A 84 -0.61 0.81 8.77
N SER A 85 -1.77 0.64 8.08
CA SER A 85 -2.10 1.48 6.92
C SER A 85 -3.54 2.02 6.88
N HIS A 86 -4.36 1.76 7.90
CA HIS A 86 -5.74 2.24 7.93
C HIS A 86 -5.87 3.52 8.75
N VAL A 87 -6.23 4.63 8.09
CA VAL A 87 -6.30 5.95 8.75
C VAL A 87 -7.26 5.95 9.95
N ASP A 88 -8.47 5.38 9.82
CA ASP A 88 -9.44 5.35 10.93
C ASP A 88 -8.89 4.58 12.14
N ARG A 89 -8.20 3.46 11.92
CA ARG A 89 -7.52 2.71 12.98
C ARG A 89 -6.41 3.54 13.64
N SER A 90 -5.71 4.40 12.88
CA SER A 90 -4.67 5.26 13.42
C SER A 90 -5.22 6.35 14.34
N ILE A 91 -6.46 6.79 14.12
CA ILE A 91 -7.14 7.75 14.99
C ILE A 91 -7.56 7.07 16.31
N GLU A 92 -7.96 5.79 16.25
CA GLU A 92 -8.36 5.03 17.44
C GLU A 92 -7.15 4.57 18.27
N ASN A 93 -6.08 4.11 17.63
CA ASN A 93 -4.89 3.56 18.28
C ASN A 93 -3.60 3.97 17.55
N PRO A 94 -3.09 5.19 17.75
CA PRO A 94 -1.91 5.68 17.05
C PRO A 94 -0.62 4.95 17.45
N GLU A 95 -0.53 4.39 18.65
CA GLU A 95 0.69 3.77 19.17
C GLU A 95 1.17 2.61 18.30
N VAL A 96 0.28 1.74 17.85
CA VAL A 96 0.65 0.60 17.01
C VAL A 96 1.25 1.04 15.66
N PHE A 97 0.83 2.21 15.15
CA PHE A 97 1.40 2.81 13.94
C PHE A 97 2.82 3.29 14.16
N LEU A 98 3.11 3.90 15.31
CA LEU A 98 4.47 4.33 15.66
C LEU A 98 5.39 3.13 15.85
N GLN A 99 4.92 2.09 16.53
CA GLN A 99 5.68 0.86 16.72
C GLN A 99 5.99 0.18 15.39
N THR A 100 5.00 -0.09 14.57
CA THR A 100 5.20 -0.80 13.31
C THR A 100 5.93 0.06 12.28
N ASN A 101 5.43 1.28 12.01
CA ASN A 101 5.90 2.05 10.87
C ASN A 101 7.25 2.74 11.14
N ILE A 102 7.54 3.13 12.39
CA ILE A 102 8.80 3.80 12.74
C ILE A 102 9.80 2.82 13.36
N LEU A 103 9.45 2.19 14.49
CA LEU A 103 10.38 1.32 15.18
C LEU A 103 10.69 0.05 14.38
N GLY A 104 9.67 -0.54 13.72
CA GLY A 104 9.89 -1.67 12.83
C GLY A 104 10.81 -1.32 11.66
N THR A 105 10.62 -0.15 11.04
CA THR A 105 11.53 0.37 10.01
C THR A 105 12.96 0.52 10.53
N GLN A 106 13.14 1.05 11.73
CA GLN A 106 14.44 1.19 12.36
C GLN A 106 15.12 -0.16 12.58
N VAL A 107 14.39 -1.19 13.05
CA VAL A 107 14.94 -2.54 13.23
C VAL A 107 15.43 -3.13 11.91
N LEU A 108 14.66 -2.97 10.82
CA LEU A 108 15.06 -3.42 9.49
C LEU A 108 16.31 -2.71 8.99
N MET A 109 16.39 -1.38 9.14
CA MET A 109 17.55 -0.62 8.69
C MET A 109 18.82 -0.94 9.50
N ASP A 110 18.70 -1.21 10.81
CA ASP A 110 19.82 -1.70 11.62
C ASP A 110 20.32 -3.07 11.14
N ALA A 111 19.39 -3.97 10.78
CA ALA A 111 19.74 -5.26 10.18
C ALA A 111 20.44 -5.06 8.83
N CYS A 112 19.88 -4.21 7.97
CA CYS A 112 20.47 -3.85 6.67
C CYS A 112 21.90 -3.34 6.81
N ARG A 113 22.13 -2.44 7.77
CA ARG A 113 23.46 -1.89 8.07
C ARG A 113 24.42 -2.96 8.60
N LYS A 114 23.96 -3.82 9.52
CA LYS A 114 24.78 -4.87 10.13
C LYS A 114 25.21 -5.93 9.11
N TYR A 115 24.34 -6.31 8.21
CA TYR A 115 24.58 -7.42 7.26
C TYR A 115 24.99 -6.96 5.87
N GLY A 116 25.07 -5.64 5.63
CA GLY A 116 25.68 -5.06 4.42
C GLY A 116 24.88 -5.32 3.14
N ILE A 117 23.57 -4.99 3.13
CA ILE A 117 22.70 -5.13 1.96
C ILE A 117 23.07 -4.14 0.85
N THR A 118 22.70 -4.43 -0.40
CA THR A 118 22.99 -3.58 -1.56
C THR A 118 21.93 -2.48 -1.75
N ARG A 119 20.69 -2.70 -1.27
CA ARG A 119 19.59 -1.72 -1.36
C ARG A 119 18.54 -1.96 -0.29
N TYR A 120 18.12 -0.88 0.37
CA TYR A 120 16.89 -0.82 1.14
C TYR A 120 15.88 0.07 0.42
N HIS A 121 14.66 -0.41 0.23
CA HIS A 121 13.58 0.38 -0.35
C HIS A 121 12.40 0.50 0.62
N GLN A 122 11.99 1.73 0.90
CA GLN A 122 10.83 2.05 1.71
C GLN A 122 9.63 2.36 0.83
N VAL A 123 8.56 1.62 0.97
CA VAL A 123 7.27 1.95 0.34
C VAL A 123 6.50 2.88 1.25
N SER A 124 6.25 4.10 0.78
CA SER A 124 5.56 5.18 1.49
C SER A 124 4.30 5.60 0.72
N THR A 125 3.73 6.75 1.07
CA THR A 125 2.45 7.25 0.58
C THR A 125 2.53 8.75 0.29
N ASP A 126 1.70 9.22 -0.62
CA ASP A 126 1.49 10.64 -0.91
C ASP A 126 0.82 11.40 0.25
N GLU A 127 0.13 10.68 1.15
CA GLU A 127 -0.49 11.27 2.34
C GLU A 127 0.51 11.99 3.27
N VAL A 128 1.81 11.77 3.11
CA VAL A 128 2.83 12.50 3.87
C VAL A 128 2.93 13.97 3.48
N TYR A 129 2.46 14.34 2.29
CA TYR A 129 2.48 15.71 1.79
C TYR A 129 1.33 16.58 2.31
N GLY A 130 0.25 15.96 2.79
CA GLY A 130 -0.94 16.65 3.28
C GLY A 130 -2.02 16.81 2.22
N ASP A 131 -2.71 17.93 2.24
CA ASP A 131 -3.94 18.19 1.48
C ASP A 131 -3.73 19.20 0.35
N LEU A 132 -4.38 18.99 -0.78
CA LEU A 132 -4.49 19.95 -1.88
C LEU A 132 -5.93 20.49 -1.97
N PRO A 133 -6.11 21.80 -2.25
CA PRO A 133 -7.42 22.38 -2.43
C PRO A 133 -8.08 21.90 -3.74
N LEU A 134 -9.39 21.65 -3.70
CA LEU A 134 -10.17 21.20 -4.86
C LEU A 134 -10.25 22.23 -5.98
N ASP A 135 -10.20 23.52 -5.65
CA ASP A 135 -10.28 24.63 -6.60
C ASP A 135 -8.94 24.97 -7.29
N ARG A 136 -7.88 24.20 -6.98
CA ARG A 136 -6.54 24.36 -7.57
C ARG A 136 -6.09 23.07 -8.27
N PRO A 137 -6.72 22.65 -9.37
CA PRO A 137 -6.37 21.43 -10.11
C PRO A 137 -4.97 21.49 -10.76
N ASP A 138 -4.36 22.65 -10.80
CA ASP A 138 -3.00 22.91 -11.28
C ASP A 138 -1.90 22.51 -10.27
N LEU A 139 -2.25 22.27 -9.00
CA LEU A 139 -1.30 21.91 -7.97
C LEU A 139 -1.11 20.39 -7.89
N PHE A 140 0.16 19.99 -7.77
CA PHE A 140 0.58 18.60 -7.58
C PHE A 140 1.70 18.53 -6.53
N PHE A 141 1.75 17.42 -5.80
CA PHE A 141 2.89 17.13 -4.93
C PHE A 141 4.08 16.64 -5.75
N THR A 142 5.20 17.31 -5.60
CA THR A 142 6.52 16.86 -6.08
C THR A 142 7.33 16.30 -4.92
N GLU A 143 8.45 15.64 -5.21
CA GLU A 143 9.34 15.13 -4.16
C GLU A 143 9.94 16.24 -3.26
N ASP A 144 9.97 17.48 -3.74
CA ASP A 144 10.43 18.66 -2.99
C ASP A 144 9.31 19.31 -2.15
N THR A 145 8.06 18.86 -2.29
CA THR A 145 6.95 19.37 -1.47
C THR A 145 7.21 19.09 0.00
N PRO A 146 7.11 20.11 0.88
CA PRO A 146 7.27 19.92 2.32
C PRO A 146 6.30 18.89 2.89
N ILE A 147 6.77 18.09 3.83
CA ILE A 147 5.93 17.12 4.56
C ILE A 147 4.97 17.89 5.48
N HIS A 148 3.67 17.62 5.33
CA HIS A 148 2.62 18.28 6.11
C HIS A 148 1.45 17.31 6.38
N THR A 149 1.62 16.41 7.32
CA THR A 149 0.72 15.27 7.56
C THR A 149 -0.56 15.66 8.29
N SER A 150 -1.69 15.02 7.94
CA SER A 150 -3.02 15.29 8.50
C SER A 150 -3.53 14.20 9.46
N SER A 151 -2.88 13.05 9.53
CA SER A 151 -3.32 11.90 10.34
C SER A 151 -2.17 11.24 11.10
N PRO A 152 -2.45 10.49 12.20
CA PRO A 152 -1.42 9.69 12.86
C PRO A 152 -0.76 8.67 11.92
N TYR A 153 -1.53 8.08 10.98
CA TYR A 153 -0.98 7.21 9.94
C TYR A 153 0.03 7.95 9.07
N SER A 154 -0.36 9.05 8.43
CA SER A 154 0.54 9.79 7.55
C SER A 154 1.76 10.33 8.31
N SER A 155 1.60 10.74 9.59
CA SER A 155 2.71 11.15 10.45
C SER A 155 3.69 10.00 10.73
N SER A 156 3.18 8.78 10.96
CA SER A 156 4.04 7.61 11.16
C SER A 156 4.81 7.22 9.90
N LYS A 157 4.19 7.36 8.72
CA LYS A 157 4.86 7.12 7.43
C LYS A 157 5.92 8.19 7.14
N ALA A 158 5.59 9.46 7.40
CA ALA A 158 6.55 10.56 7.27
C ALA A 158 7.75 10.39 8.23
N GLY A 159 7.50 9.98 9.48
CA GLY A 159 8.56 9.67 10.44
C GLY A 159 9.48 8.54 9.96
N ALA A 160 8.91 7.49 9.35
CA ALA A 160 9.69 6.43 8.72
C ALA A 160 10.53 6.95 7.55
N ASP A 161 9.97 7.75 6.64
CA ASP A 161 10.68 8.35 5.51
C ASP A 161 11.88 9.19 5.95
N LEU A 162 11.66 10.08 6.93
CA LEU A 162 12.71 10.92 7.49
C LEU A 162 13.81 10.09 8.15
N LEU A 163 13.45 9.01 8.84
CA LEU A 163 14.40 8.10 9.46
C LEU A 163 15.24 7.37 8.41
N VAL A 164 14.62 6.89 7.32
CA VAL A 164 15.30 6.22 6.19
C VAL A 164 16.33 7.17 5.56
N LEU A 165 15.95 8.41 5.29
CA LEU A 165 16.87 9.43 4.74
C LEU A 165 17.99 9.79 5.72
N ALA A 166 17.70 9.82 7.03
CA ALA A 166 18.70 10.04 8.06
C ALA A 166 19.73 8.90 8.11
N TYR A 167 19.29 7.63 7.96
CA TYR A 167 20.20 6.48 7.89
C TYR A 167 21.12 6.53 6.68
N HIS A 168 20.60 6.98 5.53
CA HIS A 168 21.43 7.22 4.36
C HIS A 168 22.48 8.31 4.65
N ARG A 169 22.06 9.45 5.15
CA ARG A 169 22.92 10.61 5.39
C ARG A 169 23.96 10.36 6.47
N THR A 170 23.59 9.64 7.54
CA THR A 170 24.45 9.41 8.70
C THR A 170 25.37 8.19 8.53
N PHE A 171 24.84 7.12 7.95
CA PHE A 171 25.55 5.83 7.90
C PHE A 171 25.90 5.37 6.48
N GLY A 172 25.50 6.12 5.45
CA GLY A 172 25.72 5.74 4.06
C GLY A 172 24.88 4.54 3.60
N LEU A 173 23.77 4.21 4.32
CA LEU A 173 22.91 3.09 3.93
C LEU A 173 22.34 3.34 2.53
N PRO A 174 22.45 2.40 1.58
CA PRO A 174 21.93 2.56 0.22
C PRO A 174 20.41 2.44 0.19
N VAL A 175 19.70 3.55 0.36
CA VAL A 175 18.26 3.62 0.45
C VAL A 175 17.58 4.20 -0.78
N THR A 176 16.33 3.87 -1.00
CA THR A 176 15.39 4.60 -1.87
C THR A 176 14.01 4.59 -1.21
N ILE A 177 13.18 5.58 -1.54
CA ILE A 177 11.79 5.68 -1.07
C ILE A 177 10.88 5.86 -2.29
N SER A 178 9.73 5.15 -2.31
CA SER A 178 8.62 5.50 -3.19
C SER A 178 7.46 6.07 -2.38
N ARG A 179 6.87 7.18 -2.84
CA ARG A 179 5.61 7.71 -2.33
C ARG A 179 4.55 7.50 -3.38
N CYS A 180 3.62 6.60 -3.11
CA CYS A 180 2.61 6.22 -4.10
C CYS A 180 1.26 6.86 -3.81
N SER A 181 0.49 7.06 -4.88
CA SER A 181 -0.93 7.39 -4.80
C SER A 181 -1.77 6.18 -4.39
N ASN A 182 -3.10 6.34 -4.30
CA ASN A 182 -4.00 5.29 -3.85
C ASN A 182 -3.97 4.08 -4.77
N ASN A 183 -3.58 2.92 -4.25
CA ASN A 183 -3.53 1.68 -5.01
C ASN A 183 -4.89 0.97 -5.06
N TYR A 184 -5.15 0.25 -6.17
CA TYR A 184 -6.30 -0.64 -6.32
C TYR A 184 -5.92 -1.84 -7.19
N GLY A 185 -6.68 -2.96 -7.07
CA GLY A 185 -6.42 -4.17 -7.84
C GLY A 185 -6.64 -5.46 -7.04
N PRO A 186 -6.12 -6.59 -7.53
CA PRO A 186 -6.17 -7.90 -6.89
C PRO A 186 -5.66 -7.91 -5.45
N TYR A 187 -6.30 -8.69 -4.57
CA TYR A 187 -5.93 -8.84 -3.15
C TYR A 187 -6.07 -7.58 -2.29
N HIS A 188 -6.71 -6.51 -2.77
CA HIS A 188 -6.95 -5.31 -1.96
C HIS A 188 -7.94 -5.63 -0.83
N PHE A 189 -7.53 -5.33 0.42
CA PHE A 189 -8.30 -5.73 1.60
C PHE A 189 -9.69 -5.08 1.66
N PRO A 190 -10.76 -5.84 2.00
CA PRO A 190 -12.16 -5.39 1.88
C PRO A 190 -12.59 -4.22 2.76
N GLU A 191 -11.73 -3.64 3.59
CA GLU A 191 -12.03 -2.42 4.35
C GLU A 191 -11.80 -1.11 3.56
N LYS A 192 -11.09 -1.20 2.42
CA LYS A 192 -10.77 -0.05 1.58
C LYS A 192 -11.89 0.25 0.59
N LEU A 193 -11.97 1.50 0.10
CA LEU A 193 -13.10 2.01 -0.67
C LEU A 193 -13.55 1.05 -1.80
N ILE A 194 -12.69 0.78 -2.76
CA ILE A 194 -13.07 -0.01 -3.96
C ILE A 194 -13.53 -1.42 -3.59
N PRO A 195 -12.74 -2.24 -2.86
CA PRO A 195 -13.18 -3.59 -2.52
C PRO A 195 -14.39 -3.63 -1.60
N LEU A 196 -14.53 -2.67 -0.67
CA LEU A 196 -15.71 -2.57 0.19
C LEU A 196 -16.98 -2.32 -0.62
N MET A 197 -16.91 -1.38 -1.58
CA MET A 197 -18.07 -1.07 -2.44
C MET A 197 -18.43 -2.26 -3.34
N ILE A 198 -17.44 -2.96 -3.90
CA ILE A 198 -17.69 -4.17 -4.70
C ILE A 198 -18.35 -5.25 -3.84
N ALA A 199 -17.80 -5.58 -2.67
CA ALA A 199 -18.31 -6.61 -1.79
C ALA A 199 -19.73 -6.31 -1.30
N ASN A 200 -19.99 -5.06 -0.90
CA ASN A 200 -21.32 -4.62 -0.46
C ASN A 200 -22.32 -4.64 -1.63
N ALA A 201 -21.98 -4.10 -2.79
CA ALA A 201 -22.85 -4.09 -3.96
C ALA A 201 -23.24 -5.51 -4.40
N LEU A 202 -22.30 -6.45 -4.41
CA LEU A 202 -22.57 -7.85 -4.74
C LEU A 202 -23.55 -8.53 -3.77
N ASN A 203 -23.63 -8.05 -2.54
CA ASN A 203 -24.53 -8.56 -1.49
C ASN A 203 -25.75 -7.65 -1.25
N ASP A 204 -26.05 -6.70 -2.13
CA ASP A 204 -27.14 -5.73 -2.02
C ASP A 204 -27.17 -4.97 -0.67
N LYS A 205 -25.97 -4.71 -0.11
CA LYS A 205 -25.79 -3.99 1.15
C LYS A 205 -25.57 -2.49 0.87
N PRO A 206 -25.83 -1.62 1.88
CA PRO A 206 -25.51 -0.19 1.79
C PRO A 206 -24.05 0.08 1.41
N LEU A 207 -23.84 1.09 0.56
CA LEU A 207 -22.53 1.57 0.12
C LEU A 207 -22.19 2.85 0.90
N PRO A 208 -21.45 2.76 2.03
CA PRO A 208 -21.19 3.91 2.87
C PRO A 208 -20.19 4.86 2.22
N VAL A 209 -20.60 6.12 2.02
CA VAL A 209 -19.77 7.20 1.48
C VAL A 209 -19.59 8.26 2.55
N TYR A 210 -18.34 8.58 2.90
CA TYR A 210 -18.02 9.63 3.87
C TYR A 210 -18.40 11.02 3.34
N GLY A 211 -19.06 11.83 4.18
CA GLY A 211 -19.49 13.18 3.83
C GLY A 211 -20.34 13.18 2.56
N LYS A 212 -19.93 13.92 1.56
CA LYS A 212 -20.57 13.95 0.22
C LYS A 212 -19.83 13.09 -0.82
N GLY A 213 -18.71 12.49 -0.44
CA GLY A 213 -17.85 11.72 -1.36
C GLY A 213 -17.05 12.58 -2.35
N GLU A 214 -16.91 13.88 -2.08
CA GLU A 214 -16.22 14.84 -2.95
C GLU A 214 -14.68 14.74 -2.87
N ASN A 215 -14.14 13.96 -1.93
CA ASN A 215 -12.70 13.76 -1.79
C ASN A 215 -12.13 13.11 -3.04
N VAL A 216 -11.12 13.75 -3.63
CA VAL A 216 -10.44 13.31 -4.84
C VAL A 216 -9.17 12.55 -4.50
N ARG A 217 -8.97 11.41 -5.17
CA ARG A 217 -7.77 10.58 -5.04
C ARG A 217 -7.21 10.27 -6.42
N ASP A 218 -5.90 10.21 -6.52
CA ASP A 218 -5.23 9.64 -7.68
C ASP A 218 -5.13 8.12 -7.52
N TRP A 219 -5.55 7.36 -8.53
CA TRP A 219 -5.67 5.91 -8.47
C TRP A 219 -4.62 5.21 -9.33
N LEU A 220 -3.80 4.39 -8.68
CA LEU A 220 -2.71 3.63 -9.29
C LEU A 220 -3.02 2.13 -9.28
N TYR A 221 -3.02 1.51 -10.45
CA TYR A 221 -3.20 0.05 -10.52
C TYR A 221 -1.99 -0.66 -9.91
N VAL A 222 -2.23 -1.65 -9.06
CA VAL A 222 -1.20 -2.25 -8.20
C VAL A 222 -0.05 -2.89 -8.99
N GLU A 223 -0.32 -3.46 -10.16
CA GLU A 223 0.73 -4.03 -11.01
C GLU A 223 1.69 -2.96 -11.55
N ASP A 224 1.17 -1.78 -11.90
CA ASP A 224 2.02 -0.67 -12.36
C ASP A 224 2.88 -0.14 -11.22
N HIS A 225 2.34 -0.10 -9.97
CA HIS A 225 3.13 0.20 -8.79
C HIS A 225 4.25 -0.83 -8.57
N CYS A 226 3.95 -2.12 -8.70
CA CYS A 226 4.97 -3.18 -8.60
C CYS A 226 6.10 -3.01 -9.64
N LYS A 227 5.76 -2.62 -10.88
CA LYS A 227 6.74 -2.32 -11.94
C LYS A 227 7.61 -1.11 -11.56
N ALA A 228 7.01 -0.05 -10.97
CA ALA A 228 7.75 1.12 -10.49
C ALA A 228 8.75 0.75 -9.39
N ILE A 229 8.31 0.01 -8.37
CA ILE A 229 9.19 -0.44 -7.27
C ILE A 229 10.33 -1.29 -7.80
N ASP A 230 10.03 -2.25 -8.68
CA ASP A 230 11.03 -3.10 -9.31
C ASP A 230 12.10 -2.27 -10.05
N LEU A 231 11.66 -1.27 -10.80
CA LEU A 231 12.57 -0.37 -11.50
C LEU A 231 13.42 0.47 -10.52
N ILE A 232 12.80 0.99 -9.45
CA ILE A 232 13.50 1.80 -8.43
C ILE A 232 14.57 0.98 -7.70
N ILE A 233 14.26 -0.26 -7.28
CA ILE A 233 15.23 -1.07 -6.53
C ILE A 233 16.44 -1.46 -7.37
N HIS A 234 16.29 -1.57 -8.69
CA HIS A 234 17.37 -1.96 -9.60
C HIS A 234 18.14 -0.77 -10.18
N LYS A 235 17.45 0.35 -10.47
CA LYS A 235 18.01 1.47 -11.23
C LYS A 235 17.88 2.83 -10.55
N GLY A 236 17.06 2.96 -9.50
CA GLY A 236 16.87 4.22 -8.81
C GLY A 236 18.16 4.73 -8.15
N ARG A 237 18.34 6.04 -8.11
CA ARG A 237 19.49 6.66 -7.44
C ARG A 237 19.39 6.49 -5.92
N VAL A 238 20.50 6.11 -5.31
CA VAL A 238 20.61 5.95 -3.85
C VAL A 238 20.38 7.31 -3.16
N GLY A 239 19.61 7.29 -2.07
CA GLY A 239 19.27 8.47 -1.30
C GLY A 239 18.05 9.24 -1.81
N GLU A 240 17.43 8.80 -2.91
CA GLU A 240 16.34 9.52 -3.58
C GLU A 240 14.95 9.02 -3.20
N VAL A 241 14.00 9.95 -3.27
CA VAL A 241 12.57 9.73 -3.20
C VAL A 241 12.00 9.78 -4.61
N TYR A 242 11.04 8.91 -4.91
CA TYR A 242 10.31 8.88 -6.17
C TYR A 242 8.81 8.90 -5.91
N ASN A 243 8.09 9.85 -6.49
CA ASN A 243 6.65 9.85 -6.55
C ASN A 243 6.15 8.85 -7.60
N VAL A 244 5.15 8.04 -7.24
CA VAL A 244 4.58 7.01 -8.12
C VAL A 244 3.06 7.20 -8.18
N GLY A 245 2.60 7.93 -9.19
CA GLY A 245 1.19 8.32 -9.38
C GLY A 245 0.54 7.65 -10.59
N GLY A 246 -0.79 7.53 -10.52
CA GLY A 246 -1.60 6.91 -11.55
C GLY A 246 -2.06 7.85 -12.65
N HIS A 247 -2.05 9.17 -12.43
CA HIS A 247 -2.71 10.18 -13.26
C HIS A 247 -4.20 9.90 -13.51
N ASN A 248 -4.87 9.33 -12.52
CA ASN A 248 -6.28 8.96 -12.57
C ASN A 248 -7.03 9.58 -11.38
N GLU A 249 -7.08 10.91 -11.31
CA GLU A 249 -7.80 11.62 -10.26
C GLU A 249 -9.31 11.43 -10.42
N MET A 250 -9.97 10.93 -9.36
CA MET A 250 -11.42 10.75 -9.32
C MET A 250 -11.98 11.03 -7.93
N ALA A 251 -13.17 11.62 -7.88
CA ALA A 251 -13.91 11.75 -6.64
C ALA A 251 -14.43 10.39 -6.15
N ASN A 252 -14.44 10.17 -4.83
CA ASN A 252 -14.88 8.91 -4.26
C ASN A 252 -16.30 8.54 -4.69
N ILE A 253 -17.22 9.53 -4.75
CA ILE A 253 -18.60 9.28 -5.19
C ILE A 253 -18.69 8.79 -6.63
N ASP A 254 -17.84 9.29 -7.53
CA ASP A 254 -17.84 8.88 -8.93
C ASP A 254 -17.38 7.43 -9.09
N ILE A 255 -16.42 6.99 -8.27
CA ILE A 255 -15.98 5.59 -8.23
C ILE A 255 -17.12 4.70 -7.74
N VAL A 256 -17.83 5.07 -6.69
CA VAL A 256 -18.94 4.28 -6.15
C VAL A 256 -20.05 4.14 -7.19
N LYS A 257 -20.43 5.23 -7.87
CA LYS A 257 -21.41 5.19 -8.96
C LYS A 257 -20.93 4.33 -10.14
N LEU A 258 -19.66 4.43 -10.50
CA LEU A 258 -19.07 3.58 -11.55
C LEU A 258 -19.14 2.10 -11.19
N ILE A 259 -18.85 1.72 -9.95
CA ILE A 259 -18.98 0.33 -9.44
C ILE A 259 -20.44 -0.12 -9.53
N CYS A 260 -21.40 0.69 -9.08
CA CYS A 260 -22.84 0.39 -9.22
C CYS A 260 -23.20 0.10 -10.67
N LYS A 261 -22.81 0.99 -11.58
CA LYS A 261 -23.08 0.85 -13.03
C LYS A 261 -22.49 -0.44 -13.60
N LYS A 262 -21.22 -0.75 -13.29
CA LYS A 262 -20.52 -1.94 -13.80
C LYS A 262 -21.08 -3.25 -13.28
N LEU A 263 -21.57 -3.26 -12.03
CA LEU A 263 -22.20 -4.42 -11.40
C LEU A 263 -23.73 -4.52 -11.66
N GLY A 264 -24.32 -3.56 -12.39
CA GLY A 264 -25.76 -3.52 -12.63
C GLY A 264 -26.57 -3.29 -11.34
N LYS A 265 -26.03 -2.58 -10.38
CA LYS A 265 -26.67 -2.29 -9.08
C LYS A 265 -27.21 -0.86 -9.04
N PRO A 266 -28.33 -0.62 -8.32
CA PRO A 266 -28.91 0.71 -8.25
C PRO A 266 -28.11 1.65 -7.36
N GLU A 267 -28.03 2.92 -7.73
CA GLU A 267 -27.38 3.96 -6.90
C GLU A 267 -28.13 4.22 -5.57
N SER A 268 -29.36 3.73 -5.41
CA SER A 268 -30.08 3.80 -4.13
C SER A 268 -29.43 3.01 -3.00
N LEU A 269 -28.44 2.15 -3.30
CA LEU A 269 -27.61 1.50 -2.29
C LEU A 269 -26.62 2.49 -1.64
N ILE A 270 -26.32 3.63 -2.27
CA ILE A 270 -25.37 4.63 -1.74
C ILE A 270 -25.97 5.28 -0.50
N THR A 271 -25.23 5.23 0.60
CA THR A 271 -25.61 5.81 1.89
C THR A 271 -24.52 6.78 2.35
N TYR A 272 -24.89 8.03 2.57
CA TYR A 272 -23.94 9.02 3.08
C TYR A 272 -23.82 8.89 4.60
N VAL A 273 -22.58 8.79 5.09
CA VAL A 273 -22.25 8.68 6.51
C VAL A 273 -21.44 9.90 6.97
N ALA A 274 -21.38 10.11 8.30
CA ALA A 274 -20.59 11.21 8.86
C ALA A 274 -19.14 11.13 8.39
N ASP A 275 -18.58 12.29 8.01
CA ASP A 275 -17.20 12.34 7.55
C ASP A 275 -16.21 12.08 8.70
N ARG A 276 -15.03 11.56 8.35
CA ARG A 276 -13.97 11.31 9.32
C ARG A 276 -13.20 12.59 9.65
N LYS A 277 -12.60 12.64 10.83
CA LYS A 277 -11.72 13.76 11.23
C LYS A 277 -10.44 13.77 10.40
N GLY A 278 -10.00 14.96 10.01
CA GLY A 278 -8.76 15.11 9.23
C GLY A 278 -8.81 14.43 7.85
N HIS A 279 -9.98 14.47 7.21
CA HIS A 279 -10.16 13.88 5.88
C HIS A 279 -9.72 14.86 4.81
N ASP A 280 -8.53 14.65 4.28
CA ASP A 280 -7.96 15.46 3.20
C ASP A 280 -8.85 15.45 1.95
N MET A 281 -8.97 16.59 1.30
CA MET A 281 -9.88 16.78 0.16
C MET A 281 -9.30 16.25 -1.15
N ARG A 282 -8.02 16.45 -1.41
CA ARG A 282 -7.42 16.04 -2.68
C ARG A 282 -5.98 15.58 -2.52
N TYR A 283 -5.65 14.47 -3.17
CA TYR A 283 -4.28 14.03 -3.42
C TYR A 283 -4.03 13.94 -4.91
N ALA A 284 -2.93 14.54 -5.34
CA ALA A 284 -2.43 14.42 -6.71
C ALA A 284 -0.91 14.54 -6.68
N ILE A 285 -0.21 13.55 -7.23
CA ILE A 285 1.26 13.56 -7.24
C ILE A 285 1.80 13.66 -8.66
N ASP A 286 2.94 14.33 -8.76
CA ASP A 286 3.68 14.46 -10.01
C ASP A 286 4.74 13.35 -10.11
N PRO A 287 4.62 12.38 -11.03
CA PRO A 287 5.60 11.32 -11.25
C PRO A 287 6.67 11.70 -12.28
N THR A 288 6.85 12.97 -12.60
CA THR A 288 7.80 13.44 -13.62
C THR A 288 9.23 12.95 -13.35
N LYS A 289 9.65 12.92 -12.08
CA LYS A 289 11.00 12.47 -11.71
C LYS A 289 11.24 11.00 -12.07
N ILE A 290 10.36 10.10 -11.66
CA ILE A 290 10.51 8.67 -11.98
C ILE A 290 10.44 8.44 -13.49
N HIS A 291 9.59 9.18 -14.21
CA HIS A 291 9.53 9.11 -15.66
C HIS A 291 10.83 9.57 -16.32
N THR A 292 11.33 10.73 -15.93
CA THR A 292 12.53 11.33 -16.54
C THR A 292 13.79 10.50 -16.25
N GLU A 293 13.94 10.02 -15.00
CA GLU A 293 15.15 9.31 -14.59
C GLU A 293 15.12 7.84 -14.93
N LEU A 294 13.95 7.19 -14.86
CA LEU A 294 13.83 5.73 -14.97
C LEU A 294 12.94 5.27 -16.15
N GLY A 295 12.27 6.19 -16.84
CA GLY A 295 11.41 5.88 -17.98
C GLY A 295 10.07 5.23 -17.59
N TRP A 296 9.66 5.26 -16.30
CA TRP A 296 8.41 4.65 -15.87
C TRP A 296 7.23 5.59 -16.08
N LEU A 297 6.12 5.01 -16.55
CA LEU A 297 4.77 5.60 -16.55
C LEU A 297 3.75 4.51 -16.21
N PRO A 298 2.60 4.86 -15.60
CA PRO A 298 1.52 3.91 -15.42
C PRO A 298 0.96 3.49 -16.77
N GLU A 299 0.79 2.18 -16.98
CA GLU A 299 0.30 1.60 -18.24
C GLU A 299 -1.21 1.38 -18.20
N THR A 300 -1.79 1.21 -17.01
CA THR A 300 -3.20 0.86 -16.81
C THR A 300 -4.05 2.10 -16.58
N LYS A 301 -4.92 2.42 -17.53
CA LYS A 301 -5.95 3.44 -17.35
C LYS A 301 -6.97 2.99 -16.31
N PHE A 302 -7.54 3.91 -15.53
CA PHE A 302 -8.50 3.56 -14.48
C PHE A 302 -9.70 2.75 -15.01
N ALA A 303 -10.22 3.10 -16.19
CA ALA A 303 -11.35 2.38 -16.80
C ALA A 303 -11.05 0.88 -17.02
N ASP A 304 -9.83 0.56 -17.47
CA ASP A 304 -9.42 -0.82 -17.71
C ASP A 304 -9.06 -1.53 -16.39
N GLY A 305 -8.40 -0.83 -15.48
CA GLY A 305 -7.98 -1.37 -14.19
C GLY A 305 -9.15 -1.69 -13.27
N ILE A 306 -10.20 -0.86 -13.27
CA ILE A 306 -11.39 -1.11 -12.46
C ILE A 306 -12.17 -2.34 -12.97
N ASP A 307 -12.21 -2.58 -14.29
CA ASP A 307 -12.81 -3.77 -14.88
C ASP A 307 -12.05 -5.03 -14.45
N LYS A 308 -10.73 -5.04 -14.59
CA LYS A 308 -9.87 -6.13 -14.10
C LYS A 308 -10.05 -6.37 -12.60
N THR A 309 -10.19 -5.30 -11.82
CA THR A 309 -10.38 -5.41 -10.37
C THR A 309 -11.73 -6.05 -10.05
N ILE A 310 -12.82 -5.60 -10.66
CA ILE A 310 -14.16 -6.17 -10.46
C ILE A 310 -14.18 -7.64 -10.87
N GLU A 311 -13.64 -7.97 -12.06
CA GLU A 311 -13.53 -9.35 -12.54
C GLU A 311 -12.78 -10.24 -11.55
N TRP A 312 -11.64 -9.74 -11.05
CA TRP A 312 -10.89 -10.48 -10.04
C TRP A 312 -11.71 -10.77 -8.78
N TYR A 313 -12.50 -9.79 -8.28
CA TYR A 313 -13.36 -10.00 -7.10
C TYR A 313 -14.50 -10.99 -7.37
N LEU A 314 -15.04 -11.00 -8.58
CA LEU A 314 -16.06 -11.97 -8.99
C LEU A 314 -15.50 -13.40 -9.03
N ASP A 315 -14.28 -13.56 -9.57
CA ASP A 315 -13.60 -14.86 -9.71
C ASP A 315 -13.02 -15.38 -8.39
N ASN A 316 -12.72 -14.50 -7.43
CA ASN A 316 -12.08 -14.84 -6.15
C ASN A 316 -13.02 -14.61 -4.96
N ARG A 317 -14.30 -14.91 -5.13
CA ARG A 317 -15.35 -14.64 -4.14
C ARG A 317 -15.07 -15.31 -2.80
N GLU A 318 -14.65 -16.55 -2.79
CA GLU A 318 -14.32 -17.32 -1.58
C GLU A 318 -13.19 -16.63 -0.76
N TRP A 319 -12.19 -16.05 -1.44
CA TRP A 319 -11.07 -15.37 -0.78
C TRP A 319 -11.55 -14.18 0.08
N TRP A 320 -12.30 -13.25 -0.50
CA TRP A 320 -12.72 -12.06 0.23
C TRP A 320 -13.92 -12.31 1.17
N GLU A 321 -14.81 -13.27 0.88
CA GLU A 321 -15.90 -13.68 1.79
C GLU A 321 -15.34 -14.30 3.07
N THR A 322 -14.30 -15.13 2.98
CA THR A 322 -13.60 -15.66 4.15
C THR A 322 -13.02 -14.55 5.04
N ILE A 323 -12.43 -13.54 4.43
CA ILE A 323 -11.91 -12.38 5.16
C ILE A 323 -13.04 -11.60 5.86
N ILE A 324 -14.12 -11.31 5.15
CA ILE A 324 -15.25 -10.52 5.67
C ILE A 324 -16.00 -11.28 6.79
N SER A 325 -16.07 -12.61 6.75
CA SER A 325 -16.74 -13.41 7.76
C SER A 325 -15.98 -13.53 9.09
N GLY A 326 -14.67 -13.18 9.12
CA GLY A 326 -13.81 -13.24 10.29
C GLY A 326 -13.89 -12.00 11.19
N GLU A 327 -12.73 -11.62 11.77
CA GLU A 327 -12.60 -10.46 12.68
C GLU A 327 -13.03 -9.13 12.05
N TYR A 328 -12.94 -9.02 10.73
CA TYR A 328 -13.36 -7.83 9.99
C TYR A 328 -14.86 -7.52 10.18
N LYS A 329 -15.72 -8.52 10.35
CA LYS A 329 -17.15 -8.31 10.59
C LYS A 329 -17.40 -7.42 11.81
N ASN A 330 -16.71 -7.67 12.92
CA ASN A 330 -16.83 -6.90 14.15
C ASN A 330 -16.37 -5.45 13.95
N TYR A 331 -15.28 -5.27 13.19
CA TYR A 331 -14.79 -3.94 12.82
C TYR A 331 -15.81 -3.18 11.95
N TYR A 332 -16.37 -3.83 10.93
CA TYR A 332 -17.36 -3.24 10.04
C TYR A 332 -18.62 -2.76 10.81
N GLU A 333 -19.16 -3.60 11.69
CA GLU A 333 -20.32 -3.27 12.52
C GLU A 333 -20.04 -2.06 13.44
N LYS A 334 -18.83 -1.99 14.01
CA LYS A 334 -18.40 -0.85 14.84
C LYS A 334 -18.31 0.45 14.02
N MET A 335 -17.77 0.41 12.81
CA MET A 335 -17.55 1.61 11.98
C MET A 335 -18.82 2.11 11.29
N TYR A 336 -19.71 1.23 10.86
CA TYR A 336 -20.83 1.57 10.00
C TYR A 336 -22.21 1.18 10.58
N GLY A 337 -22.28 0.31 11.58
CA GLY A 337 -23.54 -0.21 12.13
C GLY A 337 -24.38 0.79 12.95
N ASN A 338 -23.77 1.86 13.45
CA ASN A 338 -24.40 2.89 14.30
C ASN A 338 -24.23 4.31 13.75
N ARG A 339 -23.95 4.50 12.49
CA ARG A 339 -23.77 5.81 11.84
C ARG A 339 -24.88 6.15 10.86
#